data_f336d560bcc99139f36b09c4cf7bac76
#
_entry.id   f336d560bcc99139f36b09c4cf7bac76
#
_cell.length_a   1.000
_cell.length_b   1.000
_cell.length_c   1.000
_cell.angle_alpha   90.00
_cell.angle_beta   90.00
_cell.angle_gamma   90.00
#
_symmetry.space_group_name_H-M   'P 1'
#
loop_
_entity.id
_entity.type
_entity.pdbx_description
1 polymer ?
#
loop_
_entity_poly.entity_id
_entity_poly.type
_entity_poly.pdbx_seq_one_letter_code
_entity_poly.pdbx_strand_id
1 'polypeptide(L)'
;AYLSGKKYIAVSNEQSSNESNIEGEKINHQYSKSFEFEEEFRWYINNYLEDHVQYFSMLRPLNELQIAKLFSNMKKYHKIFRSCNIGSKETPWKWCCNCSKCLFVFIILSPYLYKKKLVKIFKKDLYENKDLLNIFIELCGYGEVKPFECVGTPEEVNYAISRTIKQLETEGKELPYLLNYYKENYKLVDTNTDIEKRYNEENNVPKEFEKLLKDLIFNDENEKI
;
A
#
# COMPACT_ATOMS: atom_id res chain seq x y z
N ALA A 1 18.49 -7.72 17.50
CA ALA A 1 19.53 -8.00 16.51
C ALA A 1 20.91 -8.05 17.20
N TYR A 2 21.34 -6.96 17.83
CA TYR A 2 22.66 -6.86 18.48
C TYR A 2 22.95 -8.04 19.43
N LEU A 3 22.09 -8.27 20.44
CA LEU A 3 22.25 -9.37 21.42
C LEU A 3 22.18 -10.78 20.81
N SER A 4 21.58 -10.93 19.65
CA SER A 4 21.45 -12.21 18.92
C SER A 4 22.44 -12.38 17.79
N GLY A 5 23.40 -11.46 17.64
CA GLY A 5 24.43 -11.47 16.59
C GLY A 5 23.84 -11.36 15.17
N LYS A 6 22.71 -10.70 14.98
CA LYS A 6 22.09 -10.50 13.67
C LYS A 6 22.53 -9.16 13.07
N LYS A 7 22.98 -9.20 11.83
CA LYS A 7 23.50 -8.04 11.11
C LYS A 7 22.40 -7.08 10.64
N TYR A 8 21.21 -7.59 10.30
CA TYR A 8 20.15 -6.82 9.65
C TYR A 8 18.88 -6.74 10.49
N ILE A 9 18.29 -5.53 10.51
CA ILE A 9 16.91 -5.28 10.93
C ILE A 9 16.20 -4.71 9.70
N ALA A 10 15.45 -5.55 9.00
CA ALA A 10 14.64 -5.14 7.88
C ALA A 10 13.21 -4.88 8.36
N VAL A 11 12.75 -3.63 8.22
CA VAL A 11 11.34 -3.25 8.42
C VAL A 11 10.63 -3.12 7.08
N SER A 12 9.32 -2.93 7.06
CA SER A 12 8.50 -2.94 5.85
C SER A 12 7.75 -1.62 5.65
N ASN A 13 8.39 -0.49 5.97
CA ASN A 13 7.81 0.82 5.66
C ASN A 13 7.95 1.08 4.15
N GLU A 14 6.88 1.50 3.55
CA GLU A 14 6.80 1.84 2.12
C GLU A 14 7.06 3.33 1.88
N GLN A 15 7.06 3.76 0.61
CA GLN A 15 7.35 5.13 0.21
C GLN A 15 6.35 6.14 0.79
N SER A 16 5.07 5.82 0.81
CA SER A 16 3.99 6.73 1.21
C SER A 16 4.00 7.10 2.71
N SER A 17 4.75 6.39 3.54
CA SER A 17 4.91 6.73 4.96
C SER A 17 5.70 8.03 5.21
N ASN A 18 6.30 8.62 4.17
CA ASN A 18 6.95 9.93 4.23
C ASN A 18 5.95 11.10 4.09
N GLU A 19 4.71 10.84 3.65
CA GLU A 19 3.77 11.92 3.37
C GLU A 19 3.22 12.58 4.64
N SER A 20 3.06 13.91 4.56
CA SER A 20 2.29 14.68 5.53
C SER A 20 0.80 14.34 5.47
N ASN A 21 0.13 14.42 6.61
CA ASN A 21 -1.33 14.27 6.69
C ASN A 21 -2.09 15.54 6.32
N ILE A 22 -1.45 16.69 6.43
CA ILE A 22 -2.03 17.99 6.13
C ILE A 22 -1.14 18.67 5.10
N GLU A 23 -1.70 19.03 3.97
CA GLU A 23 -0.97 19.68 2.90
C GLU A 23 -0.32 20.99 3.37
N GLY A 24 0.99 21.14 3.10
CA GLY A 24 1.78 22.30 3.54
C GLY A 24 2.27 22.25 4.98
N GLU A 25 1.87 21.28 5.78
CA GLU A 25 2.33 21.12 7.17
C GLU A 25 3.29 19.93 7.32
N LYS A 26 4.25 20.04 8.26
CA LYS A 26 5.16 18.92 8.60
C LYS A 26 4.54 17.97 9.62
N ILE A 27 3.24 17.66 9.50
CA ILE A 27 2.55 16.78 10.44
C ILE A 27 2.41 15.39 9.81
N ASN A 28 3.24 14.46 10.28
CA ASN A 28 3.18 13.06 9.88
C ASN A 28 2.88 12.18 11.11
N HIS A 29 1.68 11.63 11.20
CA HIS A 29 1.30 10.71 12.28
C HIS A 29 2.05 9.38 12.21
N GLN A 30 2.77 9.12 11.12
CA GLN A 30 3.60 7.95 10.89
C GLN A 30 5.10 8.27 10.97
N TYR A 31 5.51 9.34 11.66
CA TYR A 31 6.92 9.75 11.71
C TYR A 31 7.88 8.59 11.98
N SER A 32 7.55 7.69 12.91
CA SER A 32 8.36 6.49 13.20
C SER A 32 8.54 5.52 12.03
N LYS A 33 7.82 5.72 10.92
CA LYS A 33 7.95 4.97 9.68
C LYS A 33 8.56 5.78 8.55
N SER A 34 8.81 7.08 8.75
CA SER A 34 9.38 7.96 7.74
C SER A 34 10.83 7.61 7.44
N PHE A 35 11.35 8.13 6.32
CA PHE A 35 12.76 8.03 5.97
C PHE A 35 13.62 8.87 6.93
N GLU A 36 13.15 10.04 7.34
CA GLU A 36 13.81 10.90 8.33
C GLU A 36 14.08 10.14 9.65
N PHE A 37 13.05 9.47 10.20
CA PHE A 37 13.22 8.61 11.37
C PHE A 37 14.21 7.46 11.11
N GLU A 38 14.17 6.85 9.93
CA GLU A 38 15.09 5.77 9.56
C GLU A 38 16.54 6.26 9.59
N GLU A 39 16.83 7.44 9.03
CA GLU A 39 18.15 8.07 9.04
C GLU A 39 18.63 8.42 10.46
N GLU A 40 17.76 9.04 11.27
CA GLU A 40 18.06 9.37 12.66
C GLU A 40 18.37 8.12 13.49
N PHE A 41 17.57 7.07 13.31
CA PHE A 41 17.77 5.82 14.03
C PHE A 41 19.02 5.06 13.59
N ARG A 42 19.37 5.10 12.30
CA ARG A 42 20.64 4.58 11.78
C ARG A 42 21.83 5.35 12.35
N TRP A 43 21.73 6.69 12.38
CA TRP A 43 22.75 7.52 13.03
C TRP A 43 22.94 7.12 14.50
N TYR A 44 21.85 6.92 15.25
CA TYR A 44 21.92 6.48 16.64
C TYR A 44 22.59 5.10 16.79
N ILE A 45 22.22 4.13 15.95
CA ILE A 45 22.84 2.80 15.97
C ILE A 45 24.33 2.89 15.71
N ASN A 46 24.74 3.61 14.68
CA ASN A 46 26.17 3.73 14.29
C ASN A 46 27.03 4.40 15.36
N ASN A 47 26.47 5.34 16.12
CA ASN A 47 27.22 6.04 17.17
C ASN A 47 27.26 5.30 18.51
N TYR A 48 26.30 4.44 18.81
CA TYR A 48 26.15 3.85 20.14
C TYR A 48 26.19 2.30 20.16
N LEU A 49 26.06 1.63 19.02
CA LEU A 49 26.03 0.17 18.92
C LEU A 49 27.13 -0.42 17.98
N GLU A 50 28.19 0.33 17.71
CA GLU A 50 29.41 -0.14 17.01
C GLU A 50 29.15 -0.82 15.65
N ASP A 51 28.41 -0.20 14.72
CA ASP A 51 28.25 -0.61 13.30
C ASP A 51 27.88 -2.09 13.03
N HIS A 52 27.53 -2.87 14.05
CA HIS A 52 27.23 -4.29 13.86
C HIS A 52 25.81 -4.58 13.33
N VAL A 53 24.90 -3.59 13.37
CA VAL A 53 23.51 -3.76 12.98
C VAL A 53 23.11 -2.72 11.94
N GLN A 54 22.61 -3.17 10.81
CA GLN A 54 22.06 -2.30 9.78
C GLN A 54 20.54 -2.31 9.86
N TYR A 55 19.95 -1.15 10.17
CA TYR A 55 18.52 -0.92 10.16
C TYR A 55 18.12 -0.29 8.82
N PHE A 56 17.09 -0.81 8.16
CA PHE A 56 16.59 -0.28 6.90
C PHE A 56 15.16 -0.74 6.63
N SER A 57 14.46 -0.01 5.79
CA SER A 57 13.15 -0.43 5.31
C SER A 57 13.23 -1.09 3.93
N MET A 58 12.93 -2.40 3.89
CA MET A 58 12.99 -3.21 2.66
C MET A 58 12.01 -2.74 1.59
N LEU A 59 10.87 -2.17 1.98
CA LEU A 59 9.82 -1.72 1.06
C LEU A 59 9.87 -0.23 0.75
N ARG A 60 10.83 0.53 1.32
CA ARG A 60 10.99 1.97 1.05
C ARG A 60 11.11 2.32 -0.44
N PRO A 61 11.80 1.54 -1.27
CA PRO A 61 11.86 1.80 -2.70
C PRO A 61 10.53 1.66 -3.43
N LEU A 62 9.53 1.02 -2.83
CA LEU A 62 8.29 0.61 -3.47
C LEU A 62 7.11 1.48 -3.06
N ASN A 63 6.18 1.68 -4.00
CA ASN A 63 4.87 2.22 -3.73
C ASN A 63 3.85 1.10 -3.42
N GLU A 64 2.67 1.47 -2.95
CA GLU A 64 1.63 0.53 -2.52
C GLU A 64 1.08 -0.31 -3.70
N LEU A 65 1.05 0.21 -4.93
CA LEU A 65 0.64 -0.55 -6.12
C LEU A 65 1.61 -1.71 -6.41
N GLN A 66 2.92 -1.44 -6.34
CA GLN A 66 3.95 -2.47 -6.54
C GLN A 66 3.87 -3.55 -5.45
N ILE A 67 3.70 -3.13 -4.19
CA ILE A 67 3.51 -4.05 -3.06
C ILE A 67 2.25 -4.89 -3.26
N ALA A 68 1.13 -4.29 -3.67
CA ALA A 68 -0.11 -5.00 -3.94
C ALA A 68 0.03 -6.00 -5.11
N LYS A 69 0.73 -5.61 -6.19
CA LYS A 69 1.05 -6.50 -7.32
C LYS A 69 1.85 -7.72 -6.85
N LEU A 70 2.93 -7.52 -6.11
CA LEU A 70 3.73 -8.60 -5.55
C LEU A 70 2.92 -9.50 -4.61
N PHE A 71 2.15 -8.89 -3.70
CA PHE A 71 1.30 -9.62 -2.76
C PHE A 71 0.20 -10.43 -3.46
N SER A 72 -0.34 -9.95 -4.58
CA SER A 72 -1.38 -10.66 -5.33
C SER A 72 -0.95 -12.06 -5.76
N ASN A 73 0.35 -12.27 -5.97
CA ASN A 73 0.96 -13.56 -6.31
C ASN A 73 1.19 -14.46 -5.08
N MET A 74 1.18 -13.91 -3.88
CA MET A 74 1.43 -14.65 -2.62
C MET A 74 0.15 -15.35 -2.09
N LYS A 75 -0.46 -16.22 -2.90
CA LYS A 75 -1.80 -16.84 -2.69
C LYS A 75 -2.00 -17.48 -1.32
N LYS A 76 -0.95 -18.08 -0.75
CA LYS A 76 -0.99 -18.75 0.57
C LYS A 76 -1.31 -17.78 1.72
N TYR A 77 -0.94 -16.50 1.57
CA TYR A 77 -1.13 -15.47 2.61
C TYR A 77 -2.48 -14.76 2.53
N HIS A 78 -3.20 -14.83 1.41
CA HIS A 78 -4.47 -14.13 1.23
C HIS A 78 -5.53 -14.47 2.29
N LYS A 79 -5.51 -15.70 2.84
CA LYS A 79 -6.48 -16.13 3.85
C LYS A 79 -6.19 -15.60 5.25
N ILE A 80 -4.91 -15.37 5.57
CA ILE A 80 -4.43 -14.99 6.90
C ILE A 80 -4.07 -13.51 7.02
N PHE A 81 -3.86 -12.85 5.88
CA PHE A 81 -3.54 -11.44 5.82
C PHE A 81 -4.64 -10.57 6.44
N ARG A 82 -4.23 -9.66 7.32
CA ARG A 82 -5.09 -8.64 7.97
C ARG A 82 -4.26 -7.39 8.21
N SER A 83 -4.86 -6.23 7.86
CA SER A 83 -4.25 -4.91 8.05
C SER A 83 -5.21 -3.91 8.71
N CYS A 84 -6.39 -4.38 9.14
CA CYS A 84 -7.43 -3.55 9.76
C CYS A 84 -7.12 -3.28 11.23
N ASN A 85 -6.96 -2.00 11.60
CA ASN A 85 -6.69 -1.59 12.99
C ASN A 85 -7.85 -1.87 13.94
N ILE A 86 -9.10 -1.79 13.46
CA ILE A 86 -10.32 -2.07 14.26
C ILE A 86 -10.47 -3.58 14.45
N GLY A 87 -10.46 -4.33 13.35
CA GLY A 87 -10.69 -5.78 13.37
C GLY A 87 -9.54 -6.57 14.00
N SER A 88 -8.35 -5.97 14.14
CA SER A 88 -7.21 -6.59 14.84
C SER A 88 -7.44 -6.71 16.36
N LYS A 89 -8.38 -5.96 16.91
CA LYS A 89 -8.76 -6.01 18.33
C LYS A 89 -9.80 -7.10 18.64
N GLU A 90 -10.29 -7.79 17.61
CA GLU A 90 -11.33 -8.82 17.75
C GLU A 90 -10.72 -10.22 17.68
N THR A 91 -11.38 -11.19 18.29
CA THR A 91 -11.01 -12.61 18.25
C THR A 91 -12.16 -13.41 17.68
N PRO A 92 -11.98 -14.11 16.52
CA PRO A 92 -10.80 -14.12 15.67
C PRO A 92 -10.62 -12.80 14.88
N TRP A 93 -9.38 -12.50 14.53
CA TRP A 93 -9.03 -11.35 13.69
C TRP A 93 -9.85 -11.30 12.40
N LYS A 94 -10.44 -10.14 12.09
CA LYS A 94 -11.26 -9.95 10.88
C LYS A 94 -11.03 -8.57 10.24
N TRP A 95 -11.42 -8.44 8.99
CA TRP A 95 -11.59 -7.15 8.36
C TRP A 95 -12.88 -6.52 8.87
N CYS A 96 -12.85 -5.28 9.39
CA CYS A 96 -14.08 -4.60 9.82
C CYS A 96 -14.95 -4.18 8.62
N CYS A 97 -14.32 -3.98 7.45
CA CYS A 97 -14.96 -3.60 6.19
C CYS A 97 -15.72 -2.26 6.24
N ASN A 98 -15.34 -1.39 7.18
CA ASN A 98 -16.00 -0.10 7.42
C ASN A 98 -15.02 1.01 7.82
N CYS A 99 -13.73 0.89 7.54
CA CYS A 99 -12.71 1.90 7.80
C CYS A 99 -11.89 2.19 6.55
N SER A 100 -11.18 3.32 6.55
CA SER A 100 -10.32 3.75 5.46
C SER A 100 -9.24 2.72 5.09
N LYS A 101 -8.64 2.06 6.09
CA LYS A 101 -7.65 1.00 5.85
C LYS A 101 -8.23 -0.20 5.08
N CYS A 102 -9.45 -0.64 5.45
CA CYS A 102 -10.11 -1.75 4.73
C CYS A 102 -10.41 -1.38 3.29
N LEU A 103 -10.98 -0.18 3.06
CA LEU A 103 -11.32 0.28 1.72
C LEU A 103 -10.07 0.51 0.89
N PHE A 104 -9.04 1.15 1.44
CA PHE A 104 -7.77 1.37 0.77
C PHE A 104 -7.16 0.05 0.27
N VAL A 105 -7.00 -0.93 1.16
CA VAL A 105 -6.41 -2.23 0.78
C VAL A 105 -7.27 -2.95 -0.28
N PHE A 106 -8.59 -2.82 -0.21
CA PHE A 106 -9.49 -3.36 -1.23
C PHE A 106 -9.26 -2.70 -2.59
N ILE A 107 -9.15 -1.35 -2.62
CA ILE A 107 -8.90 -0.55 -3.83
C ILE A 107 -7.55 -0.94 -4.45
N ILE A 108 -6.47 -0.91 -3.68
CA ILE A 108 -5.10 -1.15 -4.19
C ILE A 108 -4.93 -2.58 -4.72
N LEU A 109 -5.64 -3.56 -4.16
CA LEU A 109 -5.61 -4.94 -4.64
C LEU A 109 -6.52 -5.17 -5.87
N SER A 110 -7.50 -4.30 -6.13
CA SER A 110 -8.52 -4.54 -7.17
C SER A 110 -7.97 -4.62 -8.60
N PRO A 111 -6.88 -3.94 -9.01
CA PRO A 111 -6.28 -4.12 -10.32
C PRO A 111 -5.62 -5.50 -10.55
N TYR A 112 -5.30 -6.21 -9.46
CA TYR A 112 -4.50 -7.45 -9.49
C TYR A 112 -5.27 -8.70 -9.05
N LEU A 113 -6.40 -8.52 -8.37
CA LEU A 113 -7.24 -9.61 -7.88
C LEU A 113 -8.69 -9.46 -8.36
N TYR A 114 -9.21 -10.47 -9.02
CA TYR A 114 -10.62 -10.47 -9.41
C TYR A 114 -11.56 -10.28 -8.23
N LYS A 115 -12.69 -9.60 -8.45
CA LYS A 115 -13.78 -9.34 -7.47
C LYS A 115 -14.07 -10.56 -6.57
N LYS A 116 -14.21 -11.75 -7.15
CA LYS A 116 -14.48 -12.99 -6.41
C LYS A 116 -13.42 -13.32 -5.36
N LYS A 117 -12.17 -13.00 -5.64
CA LYS A 117 -11.03 -13.22 -4.73
C LYS A 117 -11.03 -12.18 -3.60
N LEU A 118 -11.24 -10.92 -3.93
CA LEU A 118 -11.36 -9.83 -2.95
C LEU A 118 -12.51 -10.11 -1.98
N VAL A 119 -13.70 -10.45 -2.48
CA VAL A 119 -14.85 -10.81 -1.63
C VAL A 119 -14.54 -12.02 -0.74
N LYS A 120 -13.73 -12.96 -1.20
CA LYS A 120 -13.31 -14.09 -0.35
C LYS A 120 -12.39 -13.65 0.80
N ILE A 121 -11.52 -12.64 0.59
CA ILE A 121 -10.61 -12.08 1.60
C ILE A 121 -11.40 -11.24 2.62
N PHE A 122 -12.19 -10.30 2.14
CA PHE A 122 -12.88 -9.29 2.96
C PHE A 122 -14.25 -9.76 3.48
N LYS A 123 -14.84 -10.84 2.89
CA LYS A 123 -16.19 -11.33 3.15
C LYS A 123 -17.32 -10.37 2.70
N LYS A 124 -16.98 -9.24 2.10
CA LYS A 124 -17.89 -8.23 1.54
C LYS A 124 -17.31 -7.66 0.26
N ASP A 125 -18.15 -7.15 -0.61
CA ASP A 125 -17.77 -6.28 -1.70
C ASP A 125 -17.77 -4.83 -1.19
N LEU A 126 -16.60 -4.24 -0.98
CA LEU A 126 -16.50 -2.89 -0.43
C LEU A 126 -16.87 -1.83 -1.47
N TYR A 127 -16.77 -2.12 -2.75
CA TYR A 127 -17.20 -1.19 -3.78
C TYR A 127 -18.75 -1.03 -3.87
N GLU A 128 -19.52 -1.99 -3.34
CA GLU A 128 -20.98 -1.89 -3.25
C GLU A 128 -21.45 -1.22 -1.94
N ASN A 129 -20.56 -0.94 -1.00
CA ASN A 129 -20.92 -0.36 0.28
C ASN A 129 -21.06 1.16 0.19
N LYS A 130 -22.30 1.65 0.16
CA LYS A 130 -22.62 3.08 0.08
C LYS A 130 -22.15 3.88 1.30
N ASP A 131 -22.07 3.27 2.48
CA ASP A 131 -21.63 3.92 3.71
C ASP A 131 -20.13 4.33 3.66
N LEU A 132 -19.38 3.75 2.75
CA LEU A 132 -17.97 4.08 2.53
C LEU A 132 -17.74 5.25 1.58
N LEU A 133 -18.78 5.91 1.06
CA LEU A 133 -18.64 6.93 0.03
C LEU A 133 -17.75 8.11 0.48
N ASN A 134 -17.94 8.63 1.70
CA ASN A 134 -17.14 9.74 2.21
C ASN A 134 -15.66 9.34 2.34
N ILE A 135 -15.39 8.16 2.92
CA ILE A 135 -14.02 7.62 3.04
C ILE A 135 -13.41 7.40 1.66
N PHE A 136 -14.19 6.96 0.69
CA PHE A 136 -13.74 6.77 -0.70
C PHE A 136 -13.30 8.10 -1.34
N ILE A 137 -14.09 9.16 -1.17
CA ILE A 137 -13.78 10.51 -1.66
C ILE A 137 -12.48 11.05 -1.01
N GLU A 138 -12.33 10.87 0.31
CA GLU A 138 -11.13 11.25 1.06
C GLU A 138 -9.87 10.50 0.56
N LEU A 139 -9.98 9.19 0.33
CA LEU A 139 -8.88 8.38 -0.21
C LEU A 139 -8.49 8.81 -1.63
N CYS A 140 -9.44 9.25 -2.44
CA CYS A 140 -9.17 9.79 -3.78
C CYS A 140 -8.52 11.19 -3.76
N GLY A 141 -8.41 11.83 -2.59
CA GLY A 141 -7.87 13.19 -2.47
C GLY A 141 -8.85 14.29 -2.84
N TYR A 142 -10.14 13.98 -2.90
CA TYR A 142 -11.20 14.97 -3.18
C TYR A 142 -11.97 15.38 -1.91
N GLY A 143 -11.59 14.87 -0.75
CA GLY A 143 -12.06 15.31 0.56
C GLY A 143 -11.20 16.44 1.13
N GLU A 144 -11.64 17.04 2.25
CA GLU A 144 -10.91 18.13 2.90
C GLU A 144 -9.60 17.65 3.55
N VAL A 145 -9.55 16.43 4.04
CA VAL A 145 -8.40 15.87 4.77
C VAL A 145 -8.17 14.42 4.33
N LYS A 146 -6.90 14.03 4.20
CA LYS A 146 -6.50 12.63 4.02
C LYS A 146 -6.81 11.85 5.31
N PRO A 147 -7.35 10.62 5.25
CA PRO A 147 -7.59 9.80 6.43
C PRO A 147 -6.34 9.64 7.31
N PHE A 148 -6.47 9.81 8.63
CA PHE A 148 -5.39 9.56 9.61
C PHE A 148 -5.16 8.05 9.82
N GLU A 149 -4.91 7.35 8.74
CA GLU A 149 -4.64 5.92 8.70
C GLU A 149 -3.42 5.68 7.80
N CYS A 150 -2.75 4.54 8.00
CA CYS A 150 -1.67 4.12 7.09
C CYS A 150 -2.27 3.70 5.75
N VAL A 151 -2.48 4.63 4.87
CA VAL A 151 -3.00 4.47 3.50
C VAL A 151 -2.04 5.15 2.52
N GLY A 152 -1.99 4.67 1.30
CA GLY A 152 -1.13 5.22 0.25
C GLY A 152 -1.54 6.62 -0.22
N THR A 153 -1.03 7.02 -1.36
CA THR A 153 -1.26 8.34 -1.95
C THR A 153 -2.57 8.39 -2.73
N PRO A 154 -3.18 9.57 -2.90
CA PRO A 154 -4.30 9.74 -3.83
C PRO A 154 -3.95 9.35 -5.27
N GLU A 155 -2.70 9.56 -5.72
CA GLU A 155 -2.22 9.13 -7.05
C GLU A 155 -2.39 7.62 -7.22
N GLU A 156 -1.93 6.83 -6.26
CA GLU A 156 -2.03 5.36 -6.28
C GLU A 156 -3.49 4.89 -6.24
N VAL A 157 -4.31 5.52 -5.40
CA VAL A 157 -5.74 5.19 -5.28
C VAL A 157 -6.47 5.47 -6.60
N ASN A 158 -6.29 6.65 -7.18
CA ASN A 158 -6.94 7.03 -8.44
C ASN A 158 -6.47 6.17 -9.61
N TYR A 159 -5.19 5.79 -9.64
CA TYR A 159 -4.67 4.84 -10.61
C TYR A 159 -5.35 3.47 -10.48
N ALA A 160 -5.40 2.92 -9.25
CA ALA A 160 -6.03 1.61 -8.99
C ALA A 160 -7.51 1.59 -9.40
N ILE A 161 -8.25 2.63 -9.04
CA ILE A 161 -9.66 2.80 -9.40
C ILE A 161 -9.82 2.86 -10.92
N SER A 162 -9.08 3.74 -11.59
CA SER A 162 -9.18 3.93 -13.05
C SER A 162 -8.83 2.66 -13.81
N ARG A 163 -7.81 1.93 -13.38
CA ARG A 163 -7.42 0.65 -13.96
C ARG A 163 -8.51 -0.41 -13.76
N THR A 164 -9.08 -0.49 -12.56
CA THR A 164 -10.17 -1.44 -12.26
C THR A 164 -11.42 -1.15 -13.07
N ILE A 165 -11.80 0.14 -13.22
CA ILE A 165 -12.94 0.54 -14.07
C ILE A 165 -12.69 0.08 -15.52
N LYS A 166 -11.53 0.41 -16.10
CA LYS A 166 -11.18 0.02 -17.48
C LYS A 166 -11.22 -1.51 -17.68
N GLN A 167 -10.74 -2.29 -16.70
CA GLN A 167 -10.79 -3.75 -16.75
C GLN A 167 -12.22 -4.26 -16.75
N LEU A 168 -13.08 -3.76 -15.85
CA LEU A 168 -14.47 -4.19 -15.77
C LEU A 168 -15.26 -3.82 -17.04
N GLU A 169 -15.02 -2.63 -17.59
CA GLU A 169 -15.64 -2.19 -18.85
C GLU A 169 -15.20 -3.06 -20.04
N THR A 170 -13.90 -3.38 -20.13
CA THR A 170 -13.37 -4.28 -21.17
C THR A 170 -13.97 -5.69 -21.06
N GLU A 171 -14.28 -6.14 -19.85
CA GLU A 171 -14.93 -7.42 -19.60
C GLU A 171 -16.47 -7.36 -19.76
N GLY A 172 -17.05 -6.20 -20.10
CA GLY A 172 -18.50 -6.01 -20.23
C GLY A 172 -19.25 -6.15 -18.92
N LYS A 173 -18.62 -5.88 -17.79
CA LYS A 173 -19.21 -6.00 -16.45
C LYS A 173 -19.74 -4.66 -15.97
N GLU A 174 -20.85 -4.72 -15.22
CA GLU A 174 -21.38 -3.54 -14.54
C GLU A 174 -20.41 -3.04 -13.46
N LEU A 175 -20.33 -1.71 -13.36
CA LEU A 175 -19.53 -1.06 -12.32
C LEU A 175 -20.29 -1.11 -10.98
N PRO A 176 -19.62 -1.52 -9.88
CA PRO A 176 -20.20 -1.42 -8.55
C PRO A 176 -20.34 0.07 -8.12
N TYR A 177 -21.15 0.30 -7.10
CA TYR A 177 -21.59 1.63 -6.69
C TYR A 177 -20.47 2.70 -6.60
N LEU A 178 -19.40 2.44 -5.84
CA LEU A 178 -18.32 3.42 -5.65
C LEU A 178 -17.54 3.70 -6.95
N LEU A 179 -17.34 2.69 -7.80
CA LEU A 179 -16.67 2.87 -9.08
C LEU A 179 -17.54 3.63 -10.09
N ASN A 180 -18.85 3.38 -10.08
CA ASN A 180 -19.80 4.14 -10.90
C ASN A 180 -19.83 5.60 -10.46
N TYR A 181 -19.92 5.86 -9.14
CA TYR A 181 -19.84 7.21 -8.58
C TYR A 181 -18.56 7.92 -9.02
N TYR A 182 -17.39 7.26 -8.96
CA TYR A 182 -16.13 7.84 -9.40
C TYR A 182 -16.17 8.24 -10.87
N LYS A 183 -16.64 7.35 -11.73
CA LYS A 183 -16.72 7.60 -13.18
C LYS A 183 -17.66 8.75 -13.54
N GLU A 184 -18.74 8.94 -12.79
CA GLU A 184 -19.73 10.01 -13.02
C GLU A 184 -19.25 11.38 -12.52
N ASN A 185 -18.41 11.41 -11.46
CA ASN A 185 -18.05 12.65 -10.78
C ASN A 185 -16.60 13.08 -11.01
N TYR A 186 -15.71 12.17 -11.41
CA TYR A 186 -14.28 12.44 -11.56
C TYR A 186 -13.72 11.92 -12.88
N LYS A 187 -12.60 12.51 -13.30
CA LYS A 187 -11.90 12.09 -14.51
C LYS A 187 -11.02 10.87 -14.23
N LEU A 188 -11.13 9.84 -15.07
CA LEU A 188 -10.20 8.72 -15.03
C LEU A 188 -8.77 9.19 -15.32
N VAL A 189 -7.82 8.73 -14.51
CA VAL A 189 -6.40 9.00 -14.75
C VAL A 189 -5.83 8.09 -15.84
N ASP A 190 -4.72 8.52 -16.45
CA ASP A 190 -4.00 7.68 -17.39
C ASP A 190 -3.37 6.50 -16.65
N THR A 191 -3.64 5.29 -17.14
CA THR A 191 -3.11 4.03 -16.58
C THR A 191 -1.95 3.46 -17.39
N ASN A 192 -1.49 4.18 -18.43
CA ASN A 192 -0.30 3.83 -19.22
C ASN A 192 0.96 4.52 -18.67
N THR A 193 0.97 4.86 -17.39
CA THR A 193 2.11 5.49 -16.71
C THR A 193 3.04 4.46 -16.11
N ASP A 194 4.29 4.86 -15.86
CA ASP A 194 5.31 3.99 -15.26
C ASP A 194 5.22 3.91 -13.72
N ILE A 195 4.07 4.23 -13.12
CA ILE A 195 3.91 4.23 -11.65
C ILE A 195 4.26 2.87 -11.03
N GLU A 196 3.95 1.77 -11.72
CA GLU A 196 4.29 0.41 -11.27
C GLU A 196 5.76 0.01 -11.51
N LYS A 197 6.55 0.89 -12.17
CA LYS A 197 7.97 0.68 -12.45
C LYS A 197 8.86 1.70 -11.74
N ARG A 198 8.30 2.57 -10.93
CA ARG A 198 9.07 3.55 -10.15
C ARG A 198 9.92 2.83 -9.10
N TYR A 199 11.11 3.34 -8.88
CA TYR A 199 11.97 2.91 -7.80
C TYR A 199 12.42 4.15 -7.05
N ASN A 200 12.12 4.25 -5.75
CA ASN A 200 12.58 5.37 -4.95
C ASN A 200 14.03 5.16 -4.55
N GLU A 201 14.92 5.99 -5.08
CA GLU A 201 16.37 5.94 -4.78
C GLU A 201 16.71 6.48 -3.38
N GLU A 202 15.77 7.17 -2.72
CA GLU A 202 15.91 7.62 -1.34
C GLU A 202 15.58 6.47 -0.37
N ASN A 203 16.54 5.57 -0.18
CA ASN A 203 16.39 4.39 0.65
C ASN A 203 17.74 3.89 1.18
N ASN A 204 17.70 3.05 2.23
CA ASN A 204 18.87 2.44 2.85
C ASN A 204 18.94 0.92 2.63
N VAL A 205 18.29 0.41 1.61
CA VAL A 205 18.35 -1.02 1.28
C VAL A 205 19.79 -1.42 0.94
N PRO A 206 20.38 -2.40 1.64
CA PRO A 206 21.72 -2.87 1.30
C PRO A 206 21.79 -3.39 -0.15
N LYS A 207 22.91 -3.12 -0.83
CA LYS A 207 23.12 -3.45 -2.25
C LYS A 207 22.82 -4.91 -2.59
N GLU A 208 23.06 -5.82 -1.67
CA GLU A 208 22.78 -7.25 -1.84
C GLU A 208 21.27 -7.57 -1.96
N PHE A 209 20.39 -6.75 -1.36
CA PHE A 209 18.94 -6.88 -1.46
C PHE A 209 18.33 -5.99 -2.55
N GLU A 210 19.02 -4.91 -2.94
CA GLU A 210 18.57 -3.97 -3.96
C GLU A 210 18.33 -4.68 -5.31
N LYS A 211 19.28 -5.54 -5.71
CA LYS A 211 19.16 -6.32 -6.94
C LYS A 211 17.90 -7.20 -6.91
N LEU A 212 17.65 -7.88 -5.79
CA LEU A 212 16.46 -8.72 -5.62
C LEU A 212 15.16 -7.91 -5.81
N LEU A 213 15.10 -6.71 -5.22
CA LEU A 213 13.91 -5.84 -5.37
C LEU A 213 13.74 -5.36 -6.80
N LYS A 214 14.82 -4.91 -7.45
CA LYS A 214 14.79 -4.46 -8.84
C LYS A 214 14.37 -5.61 -9.78
N ASP A 215 14.88 -6.80 -9.56
CA ASP A 215 14.48 -7.99 -10.34
C ASP A 215 12.98 -8.32 -10.15
N LEU A 216 12.43 -8.14 -8.94
CA LEU A 216 11.00 -8.37 -8.68
C LEU A 216 10.07 -7.33 -9.32
N ILE A 217 10.55 -6.11 -9.54
CA ILE A 217 9.74 -5.00 -10.07
C ILE A 217 9.83 -4.92 -11.59
N PHE A 218 11.04 -5.11 -12.15
CA PHE A 218 11.32 -4.82 -13.55
C PHE A 218 11.28 -6.06 -14.45
N ASN A 219 11.44 -7.28 -13.90
CA ASN A 219 11.33 -8.50 -14.67
C ASN A 219 9.88 -8.99 -14.69
N ASP A 220 9.16 -8.70 -15.76
CA ASP A 220 7.79 -9.16 -16.01
C ASP A 220 7.66 -10.71 -16.12
N GLU A 221 8.76 -11.46 -16.04
CA GLU A 221 8.78 -12.92 -16.11
C GLU A 221 8.15 -13.63 -14.87
N ASN A 222 7.79 -12.89 -13.82
CA ASN A 222 7.16 -13.45 -12.62
C ASN A 222 5.64 -13.70 -12.74
N GLU A 223 5.08 -13.79 -13.95
CA GLU A 223 3.68 -14.25 -14.13
C GLU A 223 3.48 -15.75 -13.86
N LYS A 224 4.55 -16.49 -13.49
CA LYS A 224 4.50 -17.95 -13.25
C LYS A 224 5.16 -18.37 -11.95
N ILE A 225 4.62 -17.93 -10.80
CA ILE A 225 4.89 -18.62 -9.53
C ILE A 225 3.58 -18.96 -8.83
#